data_b8a809f9c4dd952cbb21efd141df9a2b
#
_entry.id   b8a809f9c4dd952cbb21efd141df9a2b
#
_cell.length_a   1.000
_cell.length_b   1.000
_cell.length_c   1.000
_cell.angle_alpha   90.00
_cell.angle_beta   90.00
_cell.angle_gamma   90.00
#
_symmetry.space_group_name_H-M   'P 1'
#
loop_
_entity.id
_entity.type
_entity.pdbx_description
1 polymer ?
#
loop_
_entity_poly.entity_id
_entity_poly.type
_entity_poly.pdbx_seq_one_letter_code
_entity_poly.pdbx_strand_id
1 'polypeptide(L)'
;WFAAYFDGKRFVWSTPEHVLPSSGVGRNEYAFYLYRGDPPRATKAAATTEPRRVDAALGAQPSDVRCPGVGSGGMFYGVALTNRTERTLRTLRLGYRVELWRVSNAPATQQTLVASCRVGGDNLVDGDWITIPGSDYTTPRGGGGEGTAPISVDGNAPENITAFTDLELGGLSIAPGQTVWIRWFDVNNRAPDHGVGIDDVRITLLP
;
A
#
# COMPACT_ATOMS: atom_id res chain seq x y z
N TRP A 1 -9.46 -4.15 -5.78
CA TRP A 1 -8.04 -3.88 -5.53
C TRP A 1 -7.18 -4.61 -6.56
N PHE A 2 -6.06 -4.00 -6.90
CA PHE A 2 -5.08 -4.52 -7.86
C PHE A 2 -3.69 -4.41 -7.25
N ALA A 3 -2.79 -5.26 -7.68
CA ALA A 3 -1.41 -5.26 -7.25
C ALA A 3 -0.47 -5.64 -8.40
N ALA A 4 0.72 -5.06 -8.45
CA ALA A 4 1.74 -5.37 -9.42
C ALA A 4 3.14 -5.13 -8.83
N TYR A 5 4.13 -5.89 -9.26
CA TYR A 5 5.52 -5.69 -8.91
C TYR A 5 6.42 -5.74 -10.16
N PHE A 6 7.59 -5.12 -10.07
CA PHE A 6 8.57 -5.13 -11.15
C PHE A 6 9.57 -6.29 -10.94
N ASP A 7 9.62 -7.25 -11.85
CA ASP A 7 10.49 -8.44 -11.78
C ASP A 7 11.89 -8.23 -12.37
N GLY A 8 12.25 -6.97 -12.65
CA GLY A 8 13.52 -6.60 -13.25
C GLY A 8 13.49 -6.51 -14.78
N LYS A 9 12.39 -6.93 -15.42
CA LYS A 9 12.18 -6.87 -16.87
C LYS A 9 10.83 -6.30 -17.25
N ARG A 10 9.80 -6.63 -16.49
CA ARG A 10 8.41 -6.23 -16.73
C ARG A 10 7.66 -6.16 -15.43
N PHE A 11 6.52 -5.48 -15.44
CA PHE A 11 5.59 -5.54 -14.35
C PHE A 11 4.76 -6.82 -14.41
N VAL A 12 4.65 -7.48 -13.27
CA VAL A 12 3.88 -8.70 -13.08
C VAL A 12 2.67 -8.39 -12.22
N TRP A 13 1.50 -8.74 -12.73
CA TRP A 13 0.25 -8.60 -11.99
C TRP A 13 0.17 -9.65 -10.90
N SER A 14 -0.26 -9.23 -9.72
CA SER A 14 -0.65 -10.13 -8.66
C SER A 14 -2.17 -10.26 -8.64
N THR A 15 -2.66 -11.47 -8.49
CA THR A 15 -4.07 -11.73 -8.26
C THR A 15 -4.38 -11.70 -6.76
N PRO A 16 -5.63 -11.48 -6.34
CA PRO A 16 -6.01 -11.46 -4.93
C PRO A 16 -5.60 -12.70 -4.14
N GLU A 17 -5.51 -13.86 -4.77
CA GLU A 17 -5.05 -15.10 -4.15
C GLU A 17 -3.55 -15.09 -3.74
N HIS A 18 -2.77 -14.16 -4.26
CA HIS A 18 -1.37 -13.97 -3.86
C HIS A 18 -1.18 -12.97 -2.72
N VAL A 19 -2.27 -12.42 -2.18
CA VAL A 19 -2.22 -11.60 -0.98
C VAL A 19 -2.18 -12.51 0.24
N LEU A 20 -1.08 -12.47 0.96
CA LEU A 20 -0.84 -13.33 2.12
C LEU A 20 -1.25 -12.63 3.42
N PRO A 21 -1.97 -13.30 4.32
CA PRO A 21 -2.19 -12.77 5.66
C PRO A 21 -0.85 -12.70 6.42
N SER A 22 -0.59 -11.59 7.10
CA SER A 22 0.63 -11.36 7.87
C SER A 22 0.38 -10.56 9.12
N SER A 23 1.07 -10.92 10.20
CA SER A 23 1.20 -10.12 11.43
C SER A 23 2.50 -9.32 11.47
N GLY A 24 3.10 -9.01 10.32
CA GLY A 24 4.38 -8.32 10.21
C GLY A 24 5.60 -9.26 10.17
N VAL A 25 5.43 -10.56 10.41
CA VAL A 25 6.49 -11.57 10.20
C VAL A 25 6.27 -12.23 8.84
N GLY A 26 6.52 -11.52 7.77
CA GLY A 26 6.54 -12.08 6.43
C GLY A 26 7.86 -12.85 6.21
N ARG A 27 7.76 -14.10 5.81
CA ARG A 27 8.95 -14.90 5.40
C ARG A 27 9.27 -14.72 3.91
N ASN A 28 8.38 -14.09 3.15
CA ASN A 28 8.53 -13.88 1.71
C ASN A 28 8.69 -12.38 1.44
N GLU A 29 9.90 -11.94 1.22
CA GLU A 29 10.32 -10.56 1.00
C GLU A 29 9.84 -9.97 -0.34
N TYR A 30 8.73 -10.38 -0.90
CA TYR A 30 8.19 -9.89 -2.17
C TYR A 30 6.73 -10.29 -2.35
N ALA A 31 6.01 -10.40 -1.27
CA ALA A 31 4.58 -10.68 -1.30
C ALA A 31 3.78 -9.41 -1.02
N PHE A 32 2.58 -9.38 -1.53
CA PHE A 32 1.56 -8.47 -1.05
C PHE A 32 0.95 -9.07 0.21
N TYR A 33 0.71 -8.24 1.21
CA TYR A 33 0.25 -8.68 2.51
C TYR A 33 -1.08 -8.02 2.86
N LEU A 34 -1.93 -8.80 3.50
CA LEU A 34 -3.02 -8.29 4.31
C LEU A 34 -2.51 -8.30 5.76
N TYR A 35 -1.94 -7.17 6.18
CA TYR A 35 -1.49 -7.00 7.56
C TYR A 35 -2.69 -6.90 8.48
N ARG A 36 -2.66 -7.64 9.58
CA ARG A 36 -3.69 -7.63 10.59
C ARG A 36 -3.09 -7.91 11.95
N GLY A 37 -3.60 -7.22 12.97
CA GLY A 37 -3.32 -7.57 14.35
C GLY A 37 -3.78 -9.01 14.60
N ASP A 38 -2.88 -9.89 15.02
CA ASP A 38 -3.31 -11.20 15.46
C ASP A 38 -4.17 -11.03 16.71
N PRO A 39 -5.43 -11.51 16.70
CA PRO A 39 -6.03 -11.84 17.98
C PRO A 39 -5.14 -12.89 18.63
N PRO A 40 -4.90 -12.84 19.94
CA PRO A 40 -4.10 -13.84 20.65
C PRO A 40 -4.60 -15.21 20.19
N ARG A 41 -3.66 -16.05 19.72
CA ARG A 41 -3.86 -17.35 19.09
C ARG A 41 -4.99 -18.08 19.82
N ALA A 42 -6.17 -18.05 19.23
CA ALA A 42 -7.32 -18.73 19.78
C ALA A 42 -6.99 -20.22 19.81
N THR A 43 -6.67 -20.73 21.00
CA THR A 43 -6.74 -22.15 21.26
C THR A 43 -8.10 -22.61 20.75
N LYS A 44 -8.09 -23.65 19.94
CA LYS A 44 -9.19 -24.32 19.25
C LYS A 44 -10.52 -24.33 20.05
N ALA A 45 -11.21 -23.21 20.12
CA ALA A 45 -12.51 -23.10 20.77
C ALA A 45 -13.37 -22.09 20.01
N ALA A 46 -14.46 -22.64 19.46
CA ALA A 46 -15.62 -21.96 18.90
C ALA A 46 -15.37 -21.15 17.61
N ALA A 47 -15.62 -21.79 16.47
CA ALA A 47 -16.06 -21.12 15.26
C ALA A 47 -17.38 -20.38 15.58
N THR A 48 -17.30 -19.10 15.90
CA THR A 48 -18.47 -18.23 15.91
C THR A 48 -18.78 -17.90 14.45
N THR A 49 -20.02 -18.09 14.04
CA THR A 49 -20.56 -18.00 12.68
C THR A 49 -20.66 -16.56 12.15
N GLU A 50 -20.22 -15.56 12.89
CA GLU A 50 -20.21 -14.17 12.46
C GLU A 50 -18.86 -13.84 11.81
N PRO A 51 -18.83 -13.26 10.58
CA PRO A 51 -17.61 -12.78 9.97
C PRO A 51 -17.05 -11.65 10.84
N ARG A 52 -16.03 -11.95 11.62
CA ARG A 52 -15.30 -10.93 12.37
C ARG A 52 -14.74 -9.94 11.34
N ARG A 53 -15.13 -8.68 11.40
CA ARG A 53 -14.39 -7.61 10.73
C ARG A 53 -13.00 -7.57 11.38
N VAL A 54 -12.04 -8.11 10.69
CA VAL A 54 -10.63 -8.01 11.09
C VAL A 54 -10.14 -6.68 10.53
N ASP A 55 -9.65 -5.82 11.39
CA ASP A 55 -8.92 -4.63 10.98
C ASP A 55 -7.67 -5.06 10.23
N ALA A 56 -7.49 -4.58 9.00
CA ALA A 56 -6.46 -5.12 8.14
C ALA A 56 -6.00 -4.13 7.07
N ALA A 57 -4.71 -3.85 7.05
CA ALA A 57 -4.06 -3.02 6.05
C ALA A 57 -3.58 -3.84 4.84
N LEU A 58 -3.81 -3.32 3.64
CA LEU A 58 -3.23 -3.88 2.42
C LEU A 58 -1.85 -3.25 2.18
N GLY A 59 -0.83 -4.07 2.08
CA GLY A 59 0.52 -3.56 1.87
C GLY A 59 1.43 -4.51 1.14
N ALA A 60 2.70 -4.15 1.12
CA ALA A 60 3.74 -4.89 0.44
C ALA A 60 5.06 -4.83 1.21
N GLN A 61 6.00 -5.61 0.77
CA GLN A 61 7.40 -5.56 1.18
C GLN A 61 8.25 -5.80 -0.06
N PRO A 62 8.73 -4.74 -0.71
CA PRO A 62 9.67 -4.85 -1.82
C PRO A 62 10.96 -5.58 -1.41
N SER A 63 11.72 -6.06 -2.37
CA SER A 63 13.06 -6.59 -2.13
C SER A 63 13.94 -6.44 -3.37
N ASP A 64 15.25 -6.32 -3.17
CA ASP A 64 16.24 -6.19 -4.23
C ASP A 64 16.21 -7.35 -5.23
N VAL A 65 15.78 -8.52 -4.80
CA VAL A 65 15.71 -9.73 -5.63
C VAL A 65 14.55 -9.68 -6.63
N ARG A 66 13.40 -9.15 -6.22
CA ARG A 66 12.19 -9.16 -7.04
C ARG A 66 11.84 -7.79 -7.63
N CYS A 67 12.31 -6.74 -6.99
CA CYS A 67 12.09 -5.37 -7.41
C CYS A 67 13.44 -4.68 -7.62
N PRO A 68 14.33 -5.16 -8.53
CA PRO A 68 15.65 -4.62 -8.69
C PRO A 68 15.60 -3.14 -9.07
N GLY A 69 16.51 -2.37 -8.52
CA GLY A 69 16.56 -0.92 -8.70
C GLY A 69 16.17 -0.19 -7.43
N VAL A 70 17.14 -0.10 -6.50
CA VAL A 70 17.00 0.71 -5.28
C VAL A 70 16.58 2.14 -5.63
N GLY A 71 15.48 2.60 -5.06
CA GLY A 71 14.92 3.93 -5.30
C GLY A 71 14.09 4.08 -6.58
N SER A 72 14.04 3.04 -7.45
CA SER A 72 13.27 3.07 -8.70
C SER A 72 12.40 1.85 -8.93
N GLY A 73 12.78 0.68 -8.41
CA GLY A 73 11.92 -0.50 -8.36
C GLY A 73 10.93 -0.42 -7.19
N GLY A 74 9.98 -1.31 -7.15
CA GLY A 74 9.02 -1.36 -6.05
C GLY A 74 7.75 -2.13 -6.40
N MET A 75 6.77 -1.97 -5.55
CA MET A 75 5.48 -2.64 -5.66
C MET A 75 4.35 -1.62 -5.72
N PHE A 76 3.37 -1.90 -6.58
CA PHE A 76 2.18 -1.07 -6.72
C PHE A 76 0.97 -1.81 -6.19
N TYR A 77 0.11 -1.13 -5.49
CA TYR A 77 -1.24 -1.58 -5.17
C TYR A 77 -2.21 -0.41 -5.24
N GLY A 78 -3.43 -0.69 -5.61
CA GLY A 78 -4.37 0.39 -5.89
C GLY A 78 -5.77 -0.07 -6.23
N VAL A 79 -6.58 0.89 -6.66
CA VAL A 79 -7.99 0.71 -6.99
C VAL A 79 -8.36 1.45 -8.26
N ALA A 80 -9.31 0.88 -9.00
CA ALA A 80 -9.94 1.52 -10.15
C ALA A 80 -11.39 1.87 -9.79
N LEU A 81 -11.80 3.09 -10.12
CA LEU A 81 -13.14 3.61 -9.90
C LEU A 81 -13.68 4.15 -11.22
N THR A 82 -14.86 3.69 -11.62
CA THR A 82 -15.52 4.20 -12.83
C THR A 82 -16.52 5.29 -12.46
N ASN A 83 -16.43 6.43 -13.14
CA ASN A 83 -17.41 7.50 -13.01
C ASN A 83 -18.77 7.03 -13.57
N ARG A 84 -19.68 6.71 -12.68
CA ARG A 84 -21.05 6.30 -13.05
C ARG A 84 -22.06 7.46 -12.97
N THR A 85 -21.59 8.68 -12.78
CA THR A 85 -22.45 9.87 -12.79
C THR A 85 -22.60 10.40 -14.22
N GLU A 86 -23.53 11.31 -14.43
CA GLU A 86 -23.73 12.01 -15.71
C GLU A 86 -22.83 13.24 -15.85
N ARG A 87 -21.96 13.52 -14.89
CA ARG A 87 -21.10 14.71 -14.84
C ARG A 87 -19.64 14.35 -14.99
N THR A 88 -18.89 15.25 -15.60
CA THR A 88 -17.42 15.17 -15.52
C THR A 88 -16.95 15.53 -14.11
N LEU A 89 -16.17 14.64 -13.50
CA LEU A 89 -15.58 14.85 -12.17
C LEU A 89 -14.19 15.46 -12.34
N ARG A 90 -13.85 16.44 -11.51
CA ARG A 90 -12.65 17.28 -11.69
C ARG A 90 -11.72 17.29 -10.52
N THR A 91 -12.19 16.89 -9.35
CA THR A 91 -11.42 16.92 -8.13
C THR A 91 -11.47 15.56 -7.44
N LEU A 92 -10.29 15.07 -7.07
CA LEU A 92 -10.10 13.91 -6.18
C LEU A 92 -9.76 14.42 -4.79
N ARG A 93 -10.48 13.93 -3.78
CA ARG A 93 -10.05 13.99 -2.38
C ARG A 93 -9.74 12.60 -1.89
N LEU A 94 -8.59 12.46 -1.25
CA LEU A 94 -8.07 11.19 -0.76
C LEU A 94 -7.71 11.30 0.73
N GLY A 95 -8.22 10.35 1.51
CA GLY A 95 -7.74 10.11 2.88
C GLY A 95 -7.39 8.65 3.05
N TYR A 96 -6.35 8.36 3.83
CA TYR A 96 -5.94 6.99 4.17
C TYR A 96 -4.99 7.00 5.37
N ARG A 97 -4.75 5.82 5.92
CA ARG A 97 -3.69 5.59 6.90
C ARG A 97 -2.60 4.75 6.28
N VAL A 98 -1.38 5.03 6.67
CA VAL A 98 -0.23 4.13 6.46
C VAL A 98 0.15 3.53 7.80
N GLU A 99 0.26 2.22 7.85
CA GLU A 99 0.54 1.44 9.05
C GLU A 99 1.86 0.71 8.90
N LEU A 100 2.73 0.85 9.88
CA LEU A 100 4.00 0.15 9.97
C LEU A 100 3.81 -1.16 10.72
N TRP A 101 3.92 -2.29 10.01
CA TRP A 101 3.71 -3.65 10.57
C TRP A 101 5.00 -4.42 10.84
N ARG A 102 6.08 -4.02 10.17
CA ARG A 102 7.38 -4.66 10.33
C ARG A 102 8.50 -3.65 10.23
N VAL A 103 9.41 -3.69 11.17
CA VAL A 103 10.66 -2.93 11.13
C VAL A 103 11.77 -3.88 10.69
N SER A 104 12.48 -3.54 9.63
CA SER A 104 13.61 -4.33 9.14
C SER A 104 14.85 -4.18 10.02
N ASN A 105 15.84 -5.04 9.79
CA ASN A 105 17.13 -4.98 10.46
C ASN A 105 18.15 -4.03 9.81
N ALA A 106 17.77 -3.38 8.72
CA ALA A 106 18.70 -2.49 8.02
C ALA A 106 18.98 -1.22 8.81
N PRO A 107 20.24 -0.80 8.93
CA PRO A 107 20.57 0.44 9.61
C PRO A 107 20.00 1.64 8.83
N ALA A 108 19.28 2.49 9.52
CA ALA A 108 18.86 3.83 9.08
C ALA A 108 18.07 3.92 7.75
N THR A 109 17.61 2.82 7.17
CA THR A 109 16.77 2.88 5.98
C THR A 109 15.33 3.14 6.38
N GLN A 110 14.74 4.16 5.79
CA GLN A 110 13.33 4.47 5.93
C GLN A 110 12.59 4.01 4.69
N GLN A 111 11.45 3.35 4.86
CA GLN A 111 10.55 3.01 3.78
C GLN A 111 9.81 4.23 3.29
N THR A 112 9.67 4.36 1.97
CA THR A 112 8.92 5.45 1.35
C THR A 112 7.76 4.91 0.52
N LEU A 113 6.65 5.64 0.56
CA LEU A 113 5.43 5.33 -0.18
C LEU A 113 4.82 6.62 -0.70
N VAL A 114 4.30 6.59 -1.92
CA VAL A 114 3.64 7.75 -2.53
C VAL A 114 2.35 7.35 -3.23
N ALA A 115 1.31 8.18 -3.09
CA ALA A 115 0.06 7.99 -3.82
C ALA A 115 0.05 8.79 -5.13
N SER A 116 -0.51 8.18 -6.17
CA SER A 116 -0.71 8.82 -7.46
C SER A 116 -2.01 8.39 -8.11
N CYS A 117 -2.51 9.20 -9.05
CA CYS A 117 -3.69 8.85 -9.81
C CYS A 117 -3.47 9.01 -11.31
N ARG A 118 -4.35 8.37 -12.09
CA ARG A 118 -4.41 8.47 -13.55
C ARG A 118 -5.85 8.34 -14.02
N VAL A 119 -6.24 9.15 -14.98
CA VAL A 119 -7.54 9.03 -15.65
C VAL A 119 -7.39 8.18 -16.91
N GLY A 120 -8.25 7.19 -17.09
CA GLY A 120 -8.19 6.25 -18.20
C GLY A 120 -7.14 5.15 -18.01
N GLY A 121 -6.92 4.36 -19.06
CA GLY A 121 -6.04 3.19 -19.04
C GLY A 121 -6.69 1.96 -18.41
N ASP A 122 -5.95 0.87 -18.37
CA ASP A 122 -6.43 -0.46 -18.03
C ASP A 122 -5.59 -1.19 -16.97
N ASN A 123 -4.53 -0.55 -16.46
CA ASN A 123 -3.62 -1.17 -15.50
C ASN A 123 -3.02 -0.18 -14.50
N LEU A 124 -2.33 -0.67 -13.47
CA LEU A 124 -1.70 0.13 -12.40
C LEU A 124 -0.31 0.66 -12.75
N VAL A 125 0.24 0.30 -13.89
CA VAL A 125 1.67 0.47 -14.15
C VAL A 125 1.95 1.53 -15.20
N ASP A 126 1.40 1.31 -16.39
CA ASP A 126 1.73 2.11 -17.58
C ASP A 126 1.03 3.47 -17.56
N GLY A 127 1.57 4.40 -18.36
CA GLY A 127 1.00 5.72 -18.61
C GLY A 127 1.48 6.80 -17.66
N ASP A 128 0.92 7.99 -17.85
CA ASP A 128 1.30 9.18 -17.10
C ASP A 128 0.52 9.26 -15.79
N TRP A 129 1.24 9.11 -14.68
CA TRP A 129 0.69 9.17 -13.34
C TRP A 129 0.95 10.52 -12.70
N ILE A 130 -0.08 11.09 -12.11
CA ILE A 130 -0.01 12.36 -11.38
C ILE A 130 0.13 12.04 -9.90
N THR A 131 1.25 12.45 -9.30
CA THR A 131 1.44 12.35 -7.84
C THR A 131 0.41 13.21 -7.13
N ILE A 132 -0.22 12.66 -6.11
CA ILE A 132 -1.17 13.39 -5.27
C ILE A 132 -0.36 14.24 -4.29
N PRO A 133 -0.50 15.56 -4.31
CA PRO A 133 0.30 16.45 -3.45
C PRO A 133 0.13 16.10 -1.97
N GLY A 134 1.23 16.09 -1.23
CA GLY A 134 1.24 15.80 0.20
C GLY A 134 1.07 14.32 0.57
N SER A 135 1.11 13.41 -0.41
CA SER A 135 0.98 11.97 -0.18
C SER A 135 2.29 11.25 0.14
N ASP A 136 3.40 11.98 0.21
CA ASP A 136 4.71 11.40 0.50
C ASP A 136 4.77 10.88 1.94
N TYR A 137 4.92 9.59 2.06
CA TYR A 137 5.11 8.91 3.34
C TYR A 137 6.55 8.48 3.49
N THR A 138 7.05 8.61 4.69
CA THR A 138 8.32 8.00 5.13
C THR A 138 8.10 7.39 6.49
N THR A 139 8.57 6.16 6.71
CA THR A 139 8.39 5.49 8.00
C THR A 139 8.94 6.34 9.15
N PRO A 140 8.23 6.41 10.29
CA PRO A 140 8.61 7.28 11.42
C PRO A 140 9.95 6.88 12.07
N ARG A 141 10.43 5.67 11.77
CA ARG A 141 11.70 5.15 12.28
C ARG A 141 12.42 4.32 11.22
N GLY A 142 13.73 4.32 11.27
CA GLY A 142 14.59 3.41 10.49
C GLY A 142 14.63 2.00 11.08
N GLY A 143 15.43 1.13 10.47
CA GLY A 143 15.64 -0.24 10.95
C GLY A 143 16.33 -0.32 12.31
N GLY A 144 16.28 -1.48 12.93
CA GLY A 144 16.81 -1.75 14.25
C GLY A 144 18.35 -1.78 14.38
N GLY A 145 19.07 -1.42 13.32
CA GLY A 145 20.54 -1.43 13.29
C GLY A 145 21.11 -2.74 12.73
N GLU A 146 22.40 -2.69 12.39
CA GLU A 146 23.11 -3.81 11.81
C GLU A 146 23.15 -5.00 12.79
N GLY A 147 22.82 -6.19 12.31
CA GLY A 147 22.82 -7.43 13.10
C GLY A 147 21.58 -7.68 13.96
N THR A 148 20.61 -6.77 14.01
CA THR A 148 19.35 -7.03 14.67
C THR A 148 18.37 -7.77 13.76
N ALA A 149 17.63 -8.73 14.30
CA ALA A 149 16.58 -9.41 13.53
C ALA A 149 15.41 -8.45 13.24
N PRO A 150 14.71 -8.61 12.10
CA PRO A 150 13.48 -7.89 11.85
C PRO A 150 12.44 -8.18 12.93
N ILE A 151 11.68 -7.16 13.33
CA ILE A 151 10.65 -7.28 14.36
C ILE A 151 9.26 -6.94 13.79
N SER A 152 8.26 -7.70 14.22
CA SER A 152 6.86 -7.30 14.04
C SER A 152 6.51 -6.20 15.03
N VAL A 153 5.69 -5.27 14.60
CA VAL A 153 5.11 -4.23 15.45
C VAL A 153 3.59 -4.25 15.26
N ASP A 154 2.87 -3.70 16.22
CA ASP A 154 1.43 -3.53 16.08
C ASP A 154 1.16 -2.32 15.16
N GLY A 155 0.73 -2.57 13.93
CA GLY A 155 0.42 -1.52 12.96
C GLY A 155 -0.73 -0.62 13.38
N ASN A 156 -1.61 -1.10 14.26
CA ASN A 156 -2.72 -0.33 14.81
C ASN A 156 -2.33 0.56 15.99
N ALA A 157 -1.10 0.43 16.51
CA ALA A 157 -0.63 1.31 17.56
C ALA A 157 -0.41 2.74 17.03
N PRO A 158 -0.83 3.77 17.76
CA PRO A 158 -0.79 5.16 17.28
C PRO A 158 0.58 5.62 16.77
N GLU A 159 1.66 5.14 17.38
CA GLU A 159 3.04 5.45 16.98
C GLU A 159 3.48 4.80 15.66
N ASN A 160 2.72 3.84 15.17
CA ASN A 160 2.96 3.13 13.91
C ASN A 160 2.03 3.59 12.78
N ILE A 161 1.12 4.52 13.06
CA ILE A 161 0.15 5.07 12.10
C ILE A 161 0.58 6.46 11.66
N THR A 162 0.54 6.67 10.34
CA THR A 162 0.56 8.01 9.73
C THR A 162 -0.73 8.22 8.97
N ALA A 163 -1.52 9.21 9.37
CA ALA A 163 -2.79 9.52 8.73
C ALA A 163 -2.61 10.64 7.69
N PHE A 164 -3.15 10.42 6.52
CA PHE A 164 -3.31 11.40 5.45
C PHE A 164 -4.79 11.77 5.37
N THR A 165 -5.09 13.05 5.54
CA THR A 165 -6.45 13.54 5.52
C THR A 165 -6.60 14.65 4.48
N ASP A 166 -7.71 14.59 3.74
CA ASP A 166 -8.11 15.64 2.80
C ASP A 166 -7.04 16.05 1.78
N LEU A 167 -6.22 15.10 1.32
CA LEU A 167 -5.35 15.33 0.18
C LEU A 167 -6.20 15.65 -1.04
N GLU A 168 -5.93 16.75 -1.71
CA GLU A 168 -6.73 17.21 -2.85
C GLU A 168 -5.89 17.32 -4.12
N LEU A 169 -6.43 16.80 -5.21
CA LEU A 169 -5.92 16.99 -6.57
C LEU A 169 -7.06 17.46 -7.46
N GLY A 170 -6.97 18.73 -7.86
CA GLY A 170 -7.87 19.35 -8.84
C GLY A 170 -7.38 19.24 -10.28
N GLY A 171 -8.17 19.77 -11.20
CA GLY A 171 -7.80 19.83 -12.62
C GLY A 171 -7.94 18.52 -13.39
N LEU A 172 -8.54 17.50 -12.79
CA LEU A 172 -8.85 16.24 -13.46
C LEU A 172 -9.98 16.42 -14.48
N SER A 173 -10.11 15.48 -15.39
CA SER A 173 -11.23 15.39 -16.32
C SER A 173 -11.67 13.94 -16.45
N ILE A 174 -12.57 13.51 -15.57
CA ILE A 174 -13.08 12.13 -15.52
C ILE A 174 -14.51 12.17 -16.07
N ALA A 175 -14.66 11.93 -17.37
CA ALA A 175 -15.96 11.93 -18.03
C ALA A 175 -16.85 10.77 -17.54
N PRO A 176 -18.19 10.83 -17.74
CA PRO A 176 -19.07 9.70 -17.53
C PRO A 176 -18.55 8.43 -18.23
N GLY A 177 -18.53 7.32 -17.50
CA GLY A 177 -18.01 6.03 -17.98
C GLY A 177 -16.49 5.88 -17.93
N GLN A 178 -15.72 6.94 -17.73
CA GLN A 178 -14.27 6.84 -17.58
C GLN A 178 -13.86 6.27 -16.22
N THR A 179 -12.73 5.58 -16.22
CA THR A 179 -12.09 5.04 -15.02
C THR A 179 -10.99 5.97 -14.55
N VAL A 180 -10.91 6.22 -13.25
CA VAL A 180 -9.76 6.78 -12.56
C VAL A 180 -9.10 5.69 -11.74
N TRP A 181 -7.79 5.61 -11.84
CA TRP A 181 -6.94 4.72 -11.07
C TRP A 181 -6.27 5.52 -9.96
N ILE A 182 -6.20 4.94 -8.78
CA ILE A 182 -5.43 5.45 -7.65
C ILE A 182 -4.52 4.32 -7.23
N ARG A 183 -3.22 4.62 -7.09
CA ARG A 183 -2.23 3.63 -6.66
C ARG A 183 -1.33 4.20 -5.58
N TRP A 184 -0.80 3.29 -4.79
CA TRP A 184 0.31 3.54 -3.88
C TRP A 184 1.53 2.81 -4.42
N PHE A 185 2.64 3.51 -4.48
CA PHE A 185 3.92 2.97 -4.89
C PHE A 185 4.82 2.81 -3.67
N ASP A 186 5.06 1.57 -3.32
CA ASP A 186 5.97 1.16 -2.25
C ASP A 186 7.35 0.95 -2.88
N VAL A 187 8.22 1.91 -2.69
CA VAL A 187 9.54 1.97 -3.33
C VAL A 187 10.45 0.94 -2.70
N ASN A 188 11.20 0.21 -3.52
CA ASN A 188 12.30 -0.62 -3.05
C ASN A 188 13.43 0.27 -2.54
N ASN A 189 13.54 0.43 -1.23
CA ASN A 189 14.58 1.21 -0.59
C ASN A 189 15.86 0.38 -0.44
N ARG A 190 16.97 1.02 -0.09
CA ARG A 190 18.24 0.32 0.13
C ARG A 190 18.15 -0.57 1.36
N ALA A 191 18.67 -1.83 1.24
CA ALA A 191 18.63 -2.87 2.27
C ALA A 191 17.20 -3.44 2.51
N PRO A 192 16.99 -4.40 3.41
CA PRO A 192 15.69 -5.01 3.60
C PRO A 192 14.60 -4.00 3.97
N ASP A 193 13.54 -3.98 3.20
CA ASP A 193 12.45 -3.04 3.36
C ASP A 193 11.59 -3.34 4.61
N HIS A 194 10.98 -2.28 5.15
CA HIS A 194 9.96 -2.42 6.17
C HIS A 194 8.68 -3.03 5.57
N GLY A 195 7.80 -3.55 6.40
CA GLY A 195 6.45 -3.93 6.00
C GLY A 195 5.49 -2.80 6.31
N VAL A 196 4.97 -2.16 5.28
CA VAL A 196 3.96 -1.09 5.41
C VAL A 196 2.69 -1.46 4.67
N GLY A 197 1.55 -1.03 5.21
CA GLY A 197 0.25 -1.22 4.58
C GLY A 197 -0.58 0.05 4.62
N ILE A 198 -1.61 0.11 3.78
CA ILE A 198 -2.61 1.18 3.79
C ILE A 198 -3.93 0.66 4.32
N ASP A 199 -4.63 1.50 5.06
CA ASP A 199 -5.96 1.23 5.58
C ASP A 199 -6.84 2.49 5.61
N ASP A 200 -8.09 2.34 5.99
CA ASP A 200 -9.07 3.43 6.12
C ASP A 200 -9.18 4.33 4.88
N VAL A 201 -9.05 3.76 3.69
CA VAL A 201 -9.03 4.52 2.43
C VAL A 201 -10.39 5.15 2.16
N ARG A 202 -10.40 6.48 2.00
CA ARG A 202 -11.57 7.29 1.64
C ARG A 202 -11.28 8.04 0.35
N ILE A 203 -12.13 7.87 -0.63
CA ILE A 203 -12.01 8.50 -1.94
C ILE A 203 -13.30 9.24 -2.24
N THR A 204 -13.18 10.54 -2.52
CA THR A 204 -14.30 11.37 -2.98
C THR A 204 -13.92 12.01 -4.31
N LEU A 205 -14.79 11.85 -5.29
CA LEU A 205 -14.67 12.50 -6.59
C LEU A 205 -15.75 13.55 -6.74
N LEU A 206 -15.38 14.77 -7.07
CA LEU A 206 -16.25 15.94 -7.15
C LEU A 206 -16.29 16.51 -8.58
N PRO A 207 -17.43 17.12 -8.98
CA PRO A 207 -17.58 17.80 -10.27
C PRO A 207 -16.60 18.94 -10.47
#